data_157c1fc19b5b6ccaf62f0c9d3b781ea5
#
_entry.id   157c1fc19b5b6ccaf62f0c9d3b781ea5
#
_cell.length_a   1.000
_cell.length_b   1.000
_cell.length_c   1.000
_cell.angle_alpha   90.00
_cell.angle_beta   90.00
_cell.angle_gamma   90.00
#
_symmetry.space_group_name_H-M   'P 1'
#
loop_
_entity.id
_entity.type
_entity.pdbx_description
1 polymer ?
#
loop_
_entity_poly.entity_id
_entity_poly.type
_entity_poly.pdbx_seq_one_letter_code
_entity_poly.pdbx_strand_id
1 'polypeptide(L)' 'SSGILTHKEFQRNLKKCIVFTVGSLKLSFEINGINEVIKVSELKGSHIQCELCLGMVELRGLVIPIIDVNSLLEGEGYS' A
#
# COMPACT_ATOMS: atom_id res chain seq x y z
N SER A 1 -16.99 6.67 21.84
CA SER A 1 -16.95 5.69 22.89
C SER A 1 -15.59 5.02 22.92
N SER A 2 -15.05 4.97 24.04
CA SER A 2 -13.77 4.33 24.25
C SER A 2 -13.86 2.81 24.13
N GLY A 3 -14.74 2.37 23.39
CA GLY A 3 -14.86 1.25 23.48
C GLY A 3 -14.75 -0.08 23.18
N ILE A 4 -15.41 -0.83 23.94
CA ILE A 4 -15.59 -2.24 23.63
C ILE A 4 -16.79 -2.32 22.71
N LEU A 5 -16.58 -2.79 21.50
CA LEU A 5 -17.65 -3.00 20.57
C LEU A 5 -18.41 -4.27 20.93
N THR A 6 -19.71 -4.28 20.75
CA THR A 6 -20.46 -5.52 20.79
C THR A 6 -20.08 -6.39 19.59
N HIS A 7 -20.39 -7.67 19.66
CA HIS A 7 -20.08 -8.59 18.56
C HIS A 7 -20.71 -8.13 17.24
N LYS A 8 -21.95 -7.65 17.29
CA LYS A 8 -22.64 -7.13 16.11
C LYS A 8 -21.97 -5.87 15.54
N GLU A 9 -21.60 -4.95 16.42
CA GLU A 9 -20.94 -3.73 16.02
C GLU A 9 -19.56 -4.02 15.41
N PHE A 10 -18.84 -4.94 16.01
CA PHE A 10 -17.57 -5.38 15.50
C PHE A 10 -17.72 -5.95 14.09
N GLN A 11 -18.68 -6.85 13.88
CA GLN A 11 -18.91 -7.44 12.56
C GLN A 11 -19.31 -6.40 11.51
N ARG A 12 -20.12 -5.42 11.88
CA ARG A 12 -20.51 -4.36 10.94
C ARG A 12 -19.36 -3.46 10.57
N ASN A 13 -18.38 -3.34 11.43
CA ASN A 13 -17.22 -2.51 11.19
C ASN A 13 -16.07 -3.26 10.55
N LEU A 14 -16.21 -4.56 10.32
CA LEU A 14 -15.23 -5.32 9.60
C LEU A 14 -15.16 -4.87 8.15
N LYS A 15 -13.96 -4.69 7.68
CA LYS A 15 -13.69 -4.25 6.33
C LYS A 15 -12.88 -5.32 5.60
N LYS A 16 -13.09 -5.40 4.32
CA LYS A 16 -12.28 -6.30 3.50
C LYS A 16 -10.92 -5.66 3.29
N CYS A 17 -9.89 -6.45 3.46
CA CYS A 17 -8.51 -6.01 3.32
C CYS A 17 -7.76 -6.95 2.39
N ILE A 18 -6.77 -6.40 1.71
CA ILE A 18 -5.78 -7.19 0.99
C ILE A 18 -4.59 -7.34 1.93
N VAL A 19 -4.18 -8.59 2.16
CA VAL A 19 -3.03 -8.90 3.00
C VAL A 19 -1.87 -9.25 2.09
N PHE A 20 -0.71 -8.68 2.37
CA PHE A 20 0.48 -8.95 1.59
C PHE A 20 1.70 -9.00 2.50
N THR A 21 2.78 -9.57 2.00
CA THR A 21 4.01 -9.73 2.76
C THR A 21 5.09 -8.82 2.18
N VAL A 22 5.75 -8.08 3.06
CA VAL A 22 6.92 -7.28 2.71
C VAL A 22 8.05 -7.72 3.63
N GLY A 23 9.05 -8.39 3.09
CA GLY A 23 10.07 -9.01 3.91
C GLY A 23 9.47 -10.02 4.87
N SER A 24 9.67 -9.82 6.17
CA SER A 24 9.12 -10.68 7.22
C SER A 24 7.78 -10.18 7.76
N LEU A 25 7.31 -9.04 7.30
CA LEU A 25 6.11 -8.41 7.82
C LEU A 25 4.90 -8.73 6.96
N LYS A 26 3.77 -8.94 7.63
CA LYS A 26 2.47 -9.00 6.98
C LYS A 26 1.78 -7.65 7.16
N LEU A 27 1.34 -7.10 6.07
CA LEU A 27 0.67 -5.80 6.03
C LEU A 27 -0.69 -5.96 5.36
N SER A 28 -1.56 -5.02 5.62
CA SER A 28 -2.85 -5.03 4.96
C SER A 28 -3.25 -3.62 4.53
N PHE A 29 -3.91 -3.56 3.39
CA PHE A 29 -4.59 -2.35 2.95
C PHE A 29 -6.08 -2.63 2.89
N GLU A 30 -6.85 -1.68 3.37
CA GLU A 30 -8.29 -1.72 3.22
C GLU A 30 -8.66 -1.69 1.75
N ILE A 31 -9.53 -2.60 1.32
CA ILE A 31 -9.82 -2.76 -0.10
C ILE A 31 -10.42 -1.51 -0.73
N ASN A 32 -11.15 -0.71 0.05
CA ASN A 32 -11.73 0.54 -0.44
C ASN A 32 -10.67 1.61 -0.77
N GLY A 33 -9.48 1.48 -0.23
CA GLY A 33 -8.37 2.36 -0.55
C GLY A 33 -7.56 1.92 -1.75
N ILE A 34 -7.90 0.80 -2.35
CA ILE A 34 -7.19 0.25 -3.49
C ILE A 34 -8.02 0.49 -4.73
N ASN A 35 -7.49 1.26 -5.68
CA ASN A 35 -8.18 1.50 -6.93
C ASN A 35 -8.10 0.31 -7.87
N GLU A 36 -6.92 -0.24 -8.01
CA GLU A 36 -6.71 -1.43 -8.82
C GLU A 36 -5.36 -2.06 -8.51
N VAL A 37 -5.19 -3.29 -8.93
CA VAL A 37 -3.92 -4.02 -8.83
C VAL A 37 -3.43 -4.20 -10.26
N ILE A 38 -2.21 -3.75 -10.53
CA ILE A 38 -1.62 -3.82 -11.86
C ILE A 38 -0.33 -4.61 -11.83
N LYS A 39 0.02 -5.19 -12.97
CA LYS A 39 1.34 -5.77 -13.18
C LYS A 39 2.24 -4.70 -13.76
N VAL A 40 3.34 -4.42 -13.08
CA VAL A 40 4.30 -3.44 -13.56
C VAL A 40 5.42 -4.19 -14.29
N SER A 41 5.48 -4.02 -15.59
CA SER A 41 6.50 -4.65 -16.44
C SER A 41 7.63 -3.71 -16.80
N GLU A 42 7.38 -2.41 -16.74
CA GLU A 42 8.36 -1.40 -17.13
C GLU A 42 8.16 -0.14 -16.29
N LEU A 43 9.26 0.34 -15.74
CA LEU A 43 9.28 1.59 -15.00
C LEU A 43 9.99 2.65 -15.84
N LYS A 44 9.40 3.82 -15.90
CA LYS A 44 10.02 4.98 -16.53
C LYS A 44 10.84 5.73 -15.49
N GLY A 45 11.85 6.44 -15.96
CA GLY A 45 12.64 7.29 -15.09
C GLY A 45 11.79 8.33 -14.39
N SER A 46 12.18 8.70 -13.19
CA SER A 46 11.46 9.69 -12.40
C SER A 46 12.24 11.00 -12.39
N HIS A 47 11.53 12.10 -12.62
CA HIS A 47 12.06 13.43 -12.39
C HIS A 47 11.86 13.86 -10.93
N ILE A 48 11.16 13.05 -10.16
CA ILE A 48 10.92 13.31 -8.74
C ILE A 48 12.10 12.73 -7.96
N GLN A 49 12.79 13.60 -7.24
CA GLN A 49 13.87 13.15 -6.36
C GLN A 49 13.25 12.61 -5.07
N CYS A 50 13.03 11.32 -5.06
CA CYS A 50 12.49 10.62 -3.91
C CYS A 50 13.23 9.30 -3.76
N GLU A 51 13.86 9.12 -2.62
CA GLU A 51 14.63 7.90 -2.36
C GLU A 51 13.76 6.64 -2.34
N LEU A 52 12.49 6.79 -2.05
CA LEU A 52 11.56 5.69 -1.97
C LEU A 52 10.90 5.37 -3.31
N CYS A 53 11.11 6.20 -4.31
CA CYS A 53 10.50 6.03 -5.62
C CYS A 53 11.34 5.12 -6.49
N LEU A 54 10.76 3.99 -6.89
CA LEU A 54 11.40 3.06 -7.81
C LEU A 54 11.37 3.56 -9.25
N GLY A 55 10.42 4.42 -9.57
CA GLY A 55 10.20 4.94 -10.90
C GLY A 55 8.76 5.35 -11.08
N MET A 56 8.36 5.53 -12.32
CA MET A 56 7.01 5.95 -12.66
C MET A 56 6.37 4.93 -13.58
N VAL A 57 5.07 4.81 -13.49
CA VAL A 57 4.26 4.02 -14.41
C VAL A 57 3.18 4.91 -14.99
N GLU A 58 2.88 4.74 -16.27
CA GLU A 58 1.77 5.43 -16.90
C GLU A 58 0.56 4.51 -16.92
N LEU A 59 -0.55 4.99 -16.38
CA LEU A 59 -1.78 4.23 -16.29
C LEU A 59 -2.93 5.12 -16.74
N ARG A 60 -3.53 4.77 -17.87
CA ARG A 60 -4.66 5.52 -18.44
C ARG A 60 -4.39 7.03 -18.54
N GLY A 61 -3.21 7.37 -19.03
CA GLY A 61 -2.82 8.77 -19.22
C GLY A 61 -2.32 9.47 -17.96
N LEU A 62 -2.30 8.79 -16.83
CA LEU A 62 -1.76 9.34 -15.59
C LEU A 62 -0.39 8.76 -15.31
N VAL A 63 0.53 9.61 -14.89
CA VAL A 63 1.85 9.19 -14.48
C VAL A 63 1.83 9.02 -12.96
N ILE A 64 2.09 7.80 -12.50
CA ILE A 64 1.96 7.44 -11.09
C ILE A 64 3.32 7.00 -10.57
N PRO A 65 3.81 7.60 -9.47
CA PRO A 65 5.07 7.14 -8.86
C PRO A 65 4.86 5.80 -8.15
N ILE A 66 5.85 4.93 -8.28
CA ILE A 66 5.86 3.64 -7.62
C ILE A 66 6.74 3.76 -6.38
N ILE A 67 6.16 3.52 -5.24
CA ILE A 67 6.85 3.64 -3.96
C ILE A 67 7.29 2.27 -3.49
N ASP A 68 8.53 2.17 -3.03
CA ASP A 68 9.07 0.96 -2.46
C ASP A 68 8.72 0.87 -0.98
N VAL A 69 7.70 0.10 -0.67
CA VAL A 69 7.24 -0.06 0.71
C VAL A 69 8.31 -0.74 1.57
N ASN A 70 9.09 -1.65 1.00
CA ASN A 70 10.14 -2.33 1.75
C ASN A 70 11.19 -1.32 2.25
N SER A 71 11.64 -0.42 1.39
CA SER A 71 12.57 0.63 1.78
C SER A 71 11.98 1.60 2.79
N LEU A 72 10.70 1.92 2.65
CA LEU A 72 10.01 2.76 3.60
C LEU A 72 10.00 2.14 5.00
N LEU A 73 9.68 0.86 5.10
CA LEU A 73 9.62 0.16 6.38
C LEU A 73 11.00 0.02 7.00
N GLU A 74 12.02 -0.27 6.22
CA GLU A 74 13.39 -0.34 6.70
C GLU A 74 13.83 1.01 7.27
N GLY A 75 13.47 2.10 6.61
CA GLY A 75 13.76 3.45 7.09
C GLY A 75 13.08 3.78 8.41
N GLU A 76 11.95 3.14 8.69
CA GLU A 76 11.23 3.31 9.96
C GLU A 76 11.66 2.28 11.02
N GLY A 77 12.63 1.44 10.73
CA GLY A 77 13.14 0.47 11.69
C GLY A 77 12.46 -0.91 11.65
N TYR A 78 11.61 -1.12 10.67
CA TYR A 78 10.98 -2.44 10.48
C TYR A 78 11.78 -3.25 9.47
N SER A 79 12.02 -4.49 9.80
CA SER A 79 12.76 -5.39 8.91
C SER A 79 12.16 -6.80 8.87
#